data_52a631f244ba5aa6f59f072ead665401
#
_entry.id   52a631f244ba5aa6f59f072ead665401
#
_cell.length_a   1.000
_cell.length_b   1.000
_cell.length_c   1.000
_cell.angle_alpha   90.00
_cell.angle_beta   90.00
_cell.angle_gamma   90.00
#
_symmetry.space_group_name_H-M   'P 1'
#
loop_
_entity.id
_entity.type
_entity.pdbx_description
1 polymer ?
#
loop_
_entity_poly.entity_id
_entity_poly.type
_entity_poly.pdbx_seq_one_letter_code
_entity_poly.pdbx_strand_id
1 'polypeptide(L)'
;MTKPNTREMAEMLNGLREMLALTPAEVAEAAGMDEATYLEYEAGGRDFSVTMLYNCAGKFGVDVTALLTGHTPTLSSYSIVRAGQGVRTERRHSFTYQHLAQNFKGRTAEPFFVTAPFVPGAEDKPIPLSAHNGQEFDYILSGRLMVNIGGNIDELGPGDAAYYDSSQPHG
;
A
#
# COMPACT_ATOMS: atom_id res chain seq x y z
N MET A 1 3.12 14.00 -19.30
CA MET A 1 2.45 12.74 -18.97
C MET A 1 2.18 12.00 -20.26
N THR A 2 2.84 10.87 -20.48
CA THR A 2 2.60 10.00 -21.63
C THR A 2 1.24 9.32 -21.44
N LYS A 3 0.38 9.30 -22.47
CA LYS A 3 -0.86 8.53 -22.41
C LYS A 3 -0.51 7.05 -22.35
N PRO A 4 -1.09 6.23 -21.45
CA PRO A 4 -0.92 4.79 -21.51
C PRO A 4 -1.40 4.31 -22.88
N ASN A 5 -0.66 3.38 -23.47
CA ASN A 5 -1.09 2.79 -24.73
C ASN A 5 -2.15 1.71 -24.44
N THR A 6 -2.94 1.37 -25.45
CA THR A 6 -4.01 0.36 -25.35
C THR A 6 -3.54 -0.95 -24.74
N ARG A 7 -2.30 -1.34 -25.03
CA ARG A 7 -1.70 -2.57 -24.50
C ARG A 7 -1.43 -2.52 -22.99
N GLU A 8 -0.89 -1.41 -22.49
CA GLU A 8 -0.65 -1.23 -21.04
C GLU A 8 -1.96 -1.25 -20.26
N MET A 9 -3.02 -0.66 -20.81
CA MET A 9 -4.36 -0.67 -20.22
C MET A 9 -4.94 -2.10 -20.21
N ALA A 10 -4.76 -2.86 -21.29
CA ALA A 10 -5.18 -4.25 -21.39
C ALA A 10 -4.46 -5.15 -20.37
N GLU A 11 -3.14 -5.03 -20.27
CA GLU A 11 -2.33 -5.76 -19.30
C GLU A 11 -2.76 -5.45 -17.85
N MET A 12 -3.12 -4.19 -17.56
CA MET A 12 -3.62 -3.78 -16.25
C MET A 12 -5.00 -4.36 -15.94
N LEU A 13 -5.93 -4.33 -16.90
CA LEU A 13 -7.25 -4.92 -16.73
C LEU A 13 -7.17 -6.42 -16.45
N ASN A 14 -6.39 -7.15 -17.24
CA ASN A 14 -6.16 -8.58 -17.05
C ASN A 14 -5.51 -8.85 -15.68
N GLY A 15 -4.45 -8.12 -15.32
CA GLY A 15 -3.77 -8.28 -14.04
C GLY A 15 -4.68 -8.03 -12.83
N LEU A 16 -5.55 -7.02 -12.89
CA LEU A 16 -6.53 -6.74 -11.84
C LEU A 16 -7.58 -7.84 -11.73
N ARG A 17 -8.13 -8.30 -12.85
CA ARG A 17 -9.10 -9.38 -12.87
C ARG A 17 -8.51 -10.66 -12.23
N GLU A 18 -7.32 -11.05 -12.63
CA GLU A 18 -6.63 -12.23 -12.09
C GLU A 18 -6.32 -12.06 -10.60
N MET A 19 -5.80 -10.91 -10.19
CA MET A 19 -5.50 -10.61 -8.78
C MET A 19 -6.74 -10.70 -7.88
N LEU A 20 -7.90 -10.29 -8.41
CA LEU A 20 -9.18 -10.32 -7.71
C LEU A 20 -9.92 -11.67 -7.87
N ALA A 21 -9.30 -12.64 -8.56
CA ALA A 21 -9.88 -13.95 -8.87
C ALA A 21 -11.26 -13.87 -9.56
N LEU A 22 -11.48 -12.84 -10.40
CA LEU A 22 -12.70 -12.66 -11.16
C LEU A 22 -12.61 -13.38 -12.50
N THR A 23 -13.74 -13.92 -12.96
CA THR A 23 -13.86 -14.47 -14.31
C THR A 23 -14.04 -13.37 -15.35
N PRO A 24 -13.67 -13.59 -16.62
CA PRO A 24 -13.96 -12.62 -17.69
C PRO A 24 -15.44 -12.30 -17.81
N ALA A 25 -16.32 -13.28 -17.62
CA ALA A 25 -17.77 -13.10 -17.67
C ALA A 25 -18.28 -12.12 -16.60
N GLU A 26 -17.77 -12.20 -15.37
CA GLU A 26 -18.17 -11.28 -14.28
C GLU A 26 -17.77 -9.84 -14.55
N VAL A 27 -16.63 -9.62 -15.19
CA VAL A 27 -16.18 -8.27 -15.53
C VAL A 27 -16.91 -7.77 -16.77
N ALA A 28 -17.16 -8.63 -17.75
CA ALA A 28 -17.95 -8.31 -18.96
C ALA A 28 -19.37 -7.85 -18.58
N GLU A 29 -20.05 -8.56 -17.69
CA GLU A 29 -21.35 -8.17 -17.16
C GLU A 29 -21.32 -6.78 -16.53
N ALA A 30 -20.35 -6.52 -15.67
CA ALA A 30 -20.19 -5.21 -15.04
C ALA A 30 -19.87 -4.10 -16.06
N ALA A 31 -19.12 -4.43 -17.11
CA ALA A 31 -18.78 -3.51 -18.20
C ALA A 31 -19.95 -3.29 -19.18
N GLY A 32 -21.03 -4.07 -19.07
CA GLY A 32 -22.20 -3.97 -19.93
C GLY A 32 -21.99 -4.56 -21.32
N MET A 33 -21.19 -5.63 -21.46
CA MET A 33 -20.87 -6.29 -22.72
C MET A 33 -20.84 -7.82 -22.56
N ASP A 34 -20.76 -8.55 -23.68
CA ASP A 34 -20.52 -9.98 -23.67
C ASP A 34 -19.05 -10.33 -23.38
N GLU A 35 -18.82 -11.57 -22.92
CA GLU A 35 -17.51 -12.05 -22.53
C GLU A 35 -16.50 -12.02 -23.70
N ALA A 36 -16.93 -12.37 -24.90
CA ALA A 36 -16.04 -12.39 -26.06
C ALA A 36 -15.53 -10.98 -26.40
N THR A 37 -16.40 -9.99 -26.35
CA THR A 37 -16.05 -8.57 -26.51
C THR A 37 -15.07 -8.12 -25.41
N TYR A 38 -15.31 -8.50 -24.15
CA TYR A 38 -14.40 -8.16 -23.05
C TYR A 38 -12.98 -8.75 -23.24
N LEU A 39 -12.90 -10.02 -23.66
CA LEU A 39 -11.62 -10.68 -23.94
C LEU A 39 -10.84 -9.99 -25.08
N GLU A 40 -11.50 -9.40 -26.06
CA GLU A 40 -10.83 -8.58 -27.08
C GLU A 40 -10.18 -7.32 -26.47
N TYR A 41 -10.82 -6.71 -25.47
CA TYR A 41 -10.21 -5.60 -24.72
C TYR A 41 -8.98 -6.06 -23.92
N GLU A 42 -9.06 -7.19 -23.21
CA GLU A 42 -7.91 -7.74 -22.48
C GLU A 42 -6.74 -8.14 -23.41
N ALA A 43 -7.05 -8.53 -24.66
CA ALA A 43 -6.03 -8.80 -25.66
C ALA A 43 -5.44 -7.52 -26.30
N GLY A 44 -5.92 -6.34 -25.95
CA GLY A 44 -5.49 -5.07 -26.52
C GLY A 44 -5.97 -4.85 -27.96
N GLY A 45 -6.99 -5.59 -28.38
CA GLY A 45 -7.55 -5.53 -29.74
C GLY A 45 -8.55 -4.38 -29.96
N ARG A 46 -8.90 -3.62 -28.92
CA ARG A 46 -9.87 -2.53 -28.98
C ARG A 46 -9.42 -1.31 -28.20
N ASP A 47 -9.86 -0.12 -28.64
CA ASP A 47 -9.69 1.13 -27.89
C ASP A 47 -10.68 1.21 -26.73
N PHE A 48 -10.20 1.59 -25.55
CA PHE A 48 -10.99 1.68 -24.33
C PHE A 48 -11.87 2.93 -24.31
N SER A 49 -13.17 2.75 -24.06
CA SER A 49 -14.04 3.87 -23.72
C SER A 49 -13.95 4.22 -22.24
N VAL A 50 -14.14 5.49 -21.90
CA VAL A 50 -14.15 5.96 -20.50
C VAL A 50 -15.25 5.26 -19.70
N THR A 51 -16.42 5.03 -20.30
CA THR A 51 -17.55 4.36 -19.65
C THR A 51 -17.20 2.91 -19.30
N MET A 52 -16.58 2.18 -20.22
CA MET A 52 -16.13 0.79 -19.98
C MET A 52 -15.11 0.76 -18.84
N LEU A 53 -14.10 1.61 -18.88
CA LEU A 53 -13.08 1.69 -17.82
C LEU A 53 -13.69 2.08 -16.47
N TYR A 54 -14.67 3.00 -16.44
CA TYR A 54 -15.36 3.37 -15.22
C TYR A 54 -16.13 2.19 -14.60
N ASN A 55 -16.83 1.41 -15.44
CA ASN A 55 -17.57 0.23 -15.00
C ASN A 55 -16.62 -0.87 -14.48
N CYS A 56 -15.53 -1.14 -15.20
CA CYS A 56 -14.50 -2.09 -14.75
C CYS A 56 -13.84 -1.63 -13.42
N ALA A 57 -13.52 -0.34 -13.31
CA ALA A 57 -12.96 0.23 -12.09
C ALA A 57 -13.90 0.03 -10.89
N GLY A 58 -15.21 0.22 -11.09
CA GLY A 58 -16.24 -0.06 -10.09
C GLY A 58 -16.27 -1.53 -9.66
N LYS A 59 -16.21 -2.47 -10.61
CA LYS A 59 -16.15 -3.91 -10.33
C LYS A 59 -14.88 -4.30 -9.58
N PHE A 60 -13.74 -3.72 -9.95
CA PHE A 60 -12.45 -3.98 -9.33
C PHE A 60 -12.26 -3.25 -7.98
N GLY A 61 -13.12 -2.28 -7.64
CA GLY A 61 -12.96 -1.46 -6.45
C GLY A 61 -11.74 -0.52 -6.50
N VAL A 62 -11.34 -0.08 -7.70
CA VAL A 62 -10.22 0.83 -7.93
C VAL A 62 -10.69 2.20 -8.43
N ASP A 63 -9.79 3.18 -8.41
CA ASP A 63 -10.07 4.47 -9.05
C ASP A 63 -9.88 4.37 -10.57
N VAL A 64 -10.82 4.92 -11.34
CA VAL A 64 -10.73 4.90 -12.82
C VAL A 64 -9.47 5.60 -13.34
N THR A 65 -8.95 6.59 -12.61
CA THR A 65 -7.71 7.27 -12.97
C THR A 65 -6.51 6.31 -12.95
N ALA A 66 -6.51 5.28 -12.10
CA ALA A 66 -5.49 4.25 -12.08
C ALA A 66 -5.45 3.49 -13.42
N LEU A 67 -6.61 3.12 -13.95
CA LEU A 67 -6.73 2.47 -15.26
C LEU A 67 -6.33 3.40 -16.40
N LEU A 68 -6.65 4.69 -16.30
CA LEU A 68 -6.35 5.69 -17.32
C LEU A 68 -4.90 6.15 -17.36
N THR A 69 -4.18 6.08 -16.25
CA THR A 69 -2.82 6.63 -16.13
C THR A 69 -1.73 5.59 -16.04
N GLY A 70 -2.09 4.31 -15.94
CA GLY A 70 -1.13 3.22 -15.76
C GLY A 70 -0.45 3.21 -14.38
N HIS A 71 -0.93 4.03 -13.43
CA HIS A 71 -0.42 4.00 -12.07
C HIS A 71 -0.95 2.80 -11.30
N THR A 72 -0.18 2.33 -10.31
CA THR A 72 -0.59 1.20 -9.47
C THR A 72 -2.00 1.41 -8.92
N PRO A 73 -2.94 0.49 -9.18
CA PRO A 73 -4.33 0.67 -8.77
C PRO A 73 -4.45 0.80 -7.26
N THR A 74 -5.28 1.73 -6.82
CA THR A 74 -5.60 1.92 -5.41
C THR A 74 -6.87 1.15 -5.09
N LEU A 75 -6.75 0.04 -4.34
CA LEU A 75 -7.87 -0.81 -3.93
C LEU A 75 -8.61 -0.18 -2.76
N SER A 76 -9.95 -0.25 -2.76
CA SER A 76 -10.79 0.34 -1.72
C SER A 76 -11.34 -0.67 -0.71
N SER A 77 -11.29 -1.98 -1.00
CA SER A 77 -11.87 -3.02 -0.14
C SER A 77 -10.81 -3.81 0.63
N TYR A 78 -9.68 -4.13 0.01
CA TYR A 78 -8.56 -4.81 0.67
C TYR A 78 -7.25 -4.57 -0.08
N SER A 79 -6.14 -4.78 0.60
CA SER A 79 -4.79 -4.78 -0.01
C SER A 79 -3.98 -5.90 0.63
N ILE A 80 -3.32 -6.71 -0.19
CA ILE A 80 -2.42 -7.77 0.26
C ILE A 80 -1.01 -7.43 -0.19
N VAL A 81 -0.11 -7.28 0.78
CA VAL A 81 1.32 -7.11 0.53
C VAL A 81 2.03 -8.37 0.98
N ARG A 82 2.71 -9.05 0.08
CA ARG A 82 3.46 -10.27 0.39
C ARG A 82 4.76 -9.93 1.12
N ALA A 83 5.30 -10.88 1.87
CA ALA A 83 6.53 -10.70 2.63
C ALA A 83 7.66 -10.11 1.76
N GLY A 84 8.28 -9.04 2.23
CA GLY A 84 9.36 -8.34 1.53
C GLY A 84 8.92 -7.44 0.36
N GLN A 85 7.64 -7.39 0.01
CA GLN A 85 7.11 -6.59 -1.12
C GLN A 85 6.48 -5.25 -0.70
N GLY A 86 6.63 -4.84 0.57
CA GLY A 86 6.22 -3.51 1.00
C GLY A 86 6.97 -2.40 0.25
N VAL A 87 6.27 -1.32 -0.06
CA VAL A 87 6.87 -0.19 -0.77
C VAL A 87 7.85 0.53 0.15
N ARG A 88 9.10 0.60 -0.26
CA ARG A 88 10.15 1.28 0.51
C ARG A 88 9.88 2.77 0.58
N THR A 89 9.99 3.32 1.78
CA THR A 89 9.78 4.74 2.07
C THR A 89 10.91 5.22 2.97
N GLU A 90 11.49 6.36 2.66
CA GLU A 90 12.49 7.00 3.51
C GLU A 90 11.79 7.92 4.51
N ARG A 91 11.96 7.67 5.81
CA ARG A 91 11.42 8.53 6.87
C ARG A 91 12.51 8.98 7.85
N ARG A 92 13.28 8.05 8.41
CA ARG A 92 14.41 8.36 9.31
C ARG A 92 15.69 7.80 8.72
N HIS A 93 16.79 8.54 8.86
CA HIS A 93 18.11 8.02 8.55
C HIS A 93 18.38 6.77 9.40
N SER A 94 18.96 5.75 8.82
CA SER A 94 19.30 4.45 9.40
C SER A 94 18.17 3.43 9.53
N PHE A 95 16.88 3.81 9.45
CA PHE A 95 15.77 2.86 9.48
C PHE A 95 15.27 2.55 8.06
N THR A 96 14.87 1.31 7.84
CA THR A 96 14.19 0.92 6.59
C THR A 96 12.71 0.77 6.86
N TYR A 97 11.90 1.49 6.11
CA TYR A 97 10.43 1.43 6.18
C TYR A 97 9.89 0.76 4.94
N GLN A 98 8.96 -0.19 5.11
CA GLN A 98 8.19 -0.78 4.04
C GLN A 98 6.70 -0.56 4.33
N HIS A 99 6.06 0.26 3.51
CA HIS A 99 4.63 0.53 3.64
C HIS A 99 3.82 -0.71 3.22
N LEU A 100 2.93 -1.20 4.09
CA LEU A 100 2.18 -2.43 3.89
C LEU A 100 0.75 -2.21 3.34
N ALA A 101 0.34 -0.97 3.14
CA ALA A 101 -0.97 -0.63 2.58
C ALA A 101 -0.90 0.56 1.61
N GLN A 102 0.21 0.72 0.87
CA GLN A 102 0.43 1.86 -0.04
C GLN A 102 -0.74 2.03 -1.02
N ASN A 103 -1.27 0.93 -1.52
CA ASN A 103 -2.31 0.91 -2.55
C ASN A 103 -3.74 0.82 -2.00
N PHE A 104 -3.94 1.00 -0.68
CA PHE A 104 -5.27 1.02 -0.08
C PHE A 104 -5.84 2.44 -0.05
N LYS A 105 -7.00 2.64 -0.70
CA LYS A 105 -7.67 3.94 -0.78
C LYS A 105 -8.41 4.26 0.53
N GLY A 106 -8.30 5.51 0.99
CA GLY A 106 -9.03 5.97 2.17
C GLY A 106 -8.57 5.36 3.49
N ARG A 107 -7.32 4.86 3.54
CA ARG A 107 -6.75 4.33 4.78
C ARG A 107 -6.72 5.40 5.88
N THR A 108 -7.08 5.00 7.06
CA THR A 108 -7.02 5.83 8.28
C THR A 108 -5.78 5.52 9.12
N ALA A 109 -5.09 4.41 8.82
CA ALA A 109 -3.83 4.02 9.43
C ALA A 109 -2.77 3.72 8.35
N GLU A 110 -1.52 3.93 8.66
CA GLU A 110 -0.38 3.64 7.79
C GLU A 110 0.48 2.52 8.40
N PRO A 111 0.23 1.24 8.05
CA PRO A 111 1.02 0.14 8.56
C PRO A 111 2.37 0.08 7.86
N PHE A 112 3.44 -0.02 8.66
CA PHE A 112 4.80 -0.18 8.18
C PHE A 112 5.44 -1.44 8.77
N PHE A 113 6.22 -2.13 7.97
CA PHE A 113 7.26 -3.02 8.48
C PHE A 113 8.55 -2.21 8.58
N VAL A 114 9.07 -2.09 9.81
CA VAL A 114 10.25 -1.26 10.10
C VAL A 114 11.41 -2.15 10.50
N THR A 115 12.56 -1.90 9.90
CA THR A 115 13.84 -2.50 10.33
C THR A 115 14.74 -1.41 10.87
N ALA A 116 15.07 -1.50 12.13
CA ALA A 116 16.00 -0.63 12.84
C ALA A 116 17.32 -1.40 13.08
N PRO A 117 18.35 -1.24 12.22
CA PRO A 117 19.61 -1.92 12.42
C PRO A 117 20.32 -1.34 13.64
N PHE A 118 21.01 -2.21 14.39
CA PHE A 118 21.88 -1.75 15.48
C PHE A 118 23.03 -0.91 14.94
N VAL A 119 23.25 0.25 15.53
CA VAL A 119 24.34 1.16 15.20
C VAL A 119 25.25 1.27 16.41
N PRO A 120 26.47 0.70 16.39
CA PRO A 120 27.39 0.79 17.53
C PRO A 120 27.65 2.22 17.99
N GLY A 121 27.57 2.47 19.30
CA GLY A 121 27.72 3.79 19.91
C GLY A 121 26.48 4.70 19.77
N ALA A 122 25.36 4.19 19.29
CA ALA A 122 24.09 4.92 19.32
C ALA A 122 23.45 4.89 20.71
N GLU A 123 23.74 3.86 21.50
CA GLU A 123 23.31 3.68 22.88
C GLU A 123 23.77 4.80 23.81
N ASP A 124 24.91 5.44 23.49
CA ASP A 124 25.48 6.54 24.28
C ASP A 124 24.93 7.91 23.87
N LYS A 125 24.04 7.96 22.85
CA LYS A 125 23.50 9.20 22.32
C LYS A 125 22.03 9.38 22.72
N PRO A 126 21.59 10.65 22.90
CA PRO A 126 20.16 10.91 23.09
C PRO A 126 19.33 10.36 21.93
N ILE A 127 18.19 9.74 22.26
CA ILE A 127 17.23 9.28 21.26
C ILE A 127 16.65 10.51 20.52
N PRO A 128 16.77 10.62 19.18
CA PRO A 128 16.16 11.71 18.44
C PRO A 128 14.64 11.62 18.54
N LEU A 129 13.99 12.71 18.94
CA LEU A 129 12.53 12.76 19.10
C LEU A 129 11.87 13.48 17.95
N SER A 130 10.65 13.06 17.62
CA SER A 130 9.71 13.71 16.73
C SER A 130 8.32 13.76 17.36
N ALA A 131 7.43 14.58 16.82
CA ALA A 131 6.02 14.60 17.21
C ALA A 131 5.17 14.87 15.97
N HIS A 132 3.98 14.28 15.91
CA HIS A 132 2.99 14.54 14.86
C HIS A 132 1.58 14.20 15.37
N ASN A 133 0.55 14.63 14.65
CA ASN A 133 -0.82 14.30 15.01
C ASN A 133 -1.11 12.82 14.76
N GLY A 134 -1.93 12.21 15.63
CA GLY A 134 -2.40 10.84 15.50
C GLY A 134 -1.95 9.95 16.63
N GLN A 135 -1.97 8.67 16.39
CA GLN A 135 -1.58 7.63 17.33
C GLN A 135 -0.65 6.64 16.63
N GLU A 136 0.28 6.08 17.38
CA GLU A 136 1.15 5.02 16.90
C GLU A 136 0.95 3.74 17.71
N PHE A 137 1.10 2.62 17.02
CA PHE A 137 1.13 1.28 17.59
C PHE A 137 2.36 0.56 17.09
N ASP A 138 3.25 0.23 17.99
CA ASP A 138 4.46 -0.54 17.73
C ASP A 138 4.32 -1.94 18.33
N TYR A 139 4.74 -2.95 17.58
CA TYR A 139 4.83 -4.34 18.04
C TYR A 139 6.18 -4.92 17.63
N ILE A 140 6.95 -5.40 18.59
CA ILE A 140 8.29 -5.89 18.34
C ILE A 140 8.23 -7.35 17.86
N LEU A 141 8.68 -7.58 16.64
CA LEU A 141 8.76 -8.91 16.04
C LEU A 141 10.06 -9.65 16.40
N SER A 142 11.17 -8.91 16.44
CA SER A 142 12.48 -9.46 16.76
C SER A 142 13.44 -8.36 17.22
N GLY A 143 14.50 -8.75 17.94
CA GLY A 143 15.48 -7.80 18.46
C GLY A 143 14.97 -7.06 19.70
N ARG A 144 15.64 -5.96 20.03
CA ARG A 144 15.25 -5.06 21.13
C ARG A 144 15.31 -3.62 20.65
N LEU A 145 14.39 -2.81 21.14
CA LEU A 145 14.26 -1.40 20.77
C LEU A 145 14.15 -0.54 22.02
N MET A 146 15.06 0.41 22.18
CA MET A 146 14.94 1.46 23.20
C MET A 146 13.99 2.52 22.68
N VAL A 147 12.94 2.84 23.43
CA VAL A 147 11.95 3.87 23.09
C VAL A 147 11.95 4.98 24.13
N ASN A 148 11.67 6.21 23.67
CA ASN A 148 11.37 7.36 24.53
C ASN A 148 10.03 7.94 24.10
N ILE A 149 9.03 7.90 24.98
CA ILE A 149 7.67 8.40 24.71
C ILE A 149 7.29 9.38 25.82
N GLY A 150 7.20 10.66 25.49
CA GLY A 150 6.87 11.72 26.44
C GLY A 150 7.86 11.83 27.61
N GLY A 151 9.13 11.46 27.40
CA GLY A 151 10.17 11.44 28.41
C GLY A 151 10.29 10.12 29.20
N ASN A 152 9.39 9.17 29.00
CA ASN A 152 9.50 7.81 29.54
C ASN A 152 10.36 6.96 28.63
N ILE A 153 11.43 6.40 29.14
CA ILE A 153 12.38 5.55 28.40
C ILE A 153 12.21 4.11 28.85
N ASP A 154 12.01 3.21 27.89
CA ASP A 154 11.89 1.77 28.16
C ASP A 154 12.53 0.95 27.03
N GLU A 155 12.84 -0.32 27.32
CA GLU A 155 13.35 -1.28 26.34
C GLU A 155 12.27 -2.31 26.00
N LEU A 156 11.88 -2.39 24.73
CA LEU A 156 10.91 -3.35 24.23
C LEU A 156 11.61 -4.53 23.57
N GLY A 157 11.17 -5.74 23.91
CA GLY A 157 11.60 -7.00 23.33
C GLY A 157 10.53 -7.68 22.46
N PRO A 158 10.85 -8.83 21.84
CA PRO A 158 9.90 -9.55 21.00
C PRO A 158 8.61 -9.92 21.74
N GLY A 159 7.45 -9.56 21.18
CA GLY A 159 6.13 -9.74 21.77
C GLY A 159 5.62 -8.53 22.56
N ASP A 160 6.49 -7.56 22.87
CA ASP A 160 6.06 -6.32 23.52
C ASP A 160 5.38 -5.37 22.53
N ALA A 161 4.51 -4.53 23.05
CA ALA A 161 3.81 -3.52 22.27
C ALA A 161 3.79 -2.17 23.00
N ALA A 162 3.87 -1.09 22.23
CA ALA A 162 3.59 0.27 22.68
C ALA A 162 2.42 0.85 21.90
N TYR A 163 1.57 1.60 22.59
CA TYR A 163 0.49 2.38 21.98
C TYR A 163 0.45 3.76 22.63
N TYR A 164 0.54 4.81 21.82
CA TYR A 164 0.70 6.15 22.35
C TYR A 164 0.13 7.23 21.43
N ASP A 165 -0.13 8.40 22.01
CA ASP A 165 -0.46 9.63 21.30
C ASP A 165 0.83 10.21 20.70
N SER A 166 0.92 10.22 19.38
CA SER A 166 2.11 10.70 18.65
C SER A 166 2.32 12.21 18.73
N SER A 167 1.38 12.97 19.31
CA SER A 167 1.60 14.40 19.63
C SER A 167 2.60 14.60 20.76
N GLN A 168 2.84 13.56 21.59
CA GLN A 168 3.92 13.55 22.55
C GLN A 168 5.26 13.36 21.86
N PRO A 169 6.35 14.03 22.31
CA PRO A 169 7.69 13.78 21.77
C PRO A 169 8.04 12.29 21.92
N HIS A 170 8.36 11.64 20.81
CA HIS A 170 8.65 10.21 20.80
C HIS A 170 9.80 9.84 19.84
N GLY A 171 10.45 8.75 20.14
CA GLY A 171 11.54 8.23 19.32
C GLY A 171 12.03 6.88 19.76
#